data_7ffaf8d919d9e1c90daa702563735c93
#
_entry.id   7ffaf8d919d9e1c90daa702563735c93
#
_cell.length_a   1.000
_cell.length_b   1.000
_cell.length_c   1.000
_cell.angle_alpha   90.00
_cell.angle_beta   90.00
_cell.angle_gamma   90.00
#
_symmetry.space_group_name_H-M   'P 1'
#
loop_
_entity.id
_entity.type
_entity.pdbx_description
1 polymer ?
#
loop_
_entity_poly.entity_id
_entity_poly.type
_entity_poly.pdbx_seq_one_letter_code
_entity_poly.pdbx_strand_id
1 'polypeptide(L)'
;MDDHRKLGRELGLFDTDPLIGAGLPFWLPAGAAVRHALEEYLRELERRAGYQHVYSPVLGKRELYEISGHWSHYRDGMYPPMDLGGEQVVLRPSLCPHHALLYRSRGRSYRELPLRLAELGGQYRTELSGVLGGLTRVRAMQLNDAHIFCTPGARHRTRVARQIGRAHV
;
A
#
# COMPACT_ATOMS: atom_id res chain seq x y z
N MET A 1 -9.55 -16.15 -21.53
CA MET A 1 -8.56 -15.39 -20.74
C MET A 1 -7.95 -16.36 -19.75
N ASP A 2 -6.63 -16.56 -19.79
CA ASP A 2 -5.99 -17.52 -18.88
C ASP A 2 -6.04 -17.03 -17.44
N ASP A 3 -6.44 -17.94 -16.54
CA ASP A 3 -6.52 -17.65 -15.10
C ASP A 3 -5.09 -17.45 -14.56
N HIS A 4 -4.80 -16.27 -13.97
CA HIS A 4 -3.50 -15.96 -13.41
C HIS A 4 -3.04 -16.99 -12.36
N ARG A 5 -3.97 -17.66 -11.68
CA ARG A 5 -3.66 -18.73 -10.70
C ARG A 5 -3.09 -19.98 -11.39
N LYS A 6 -3.62 -20.29 -12.58
CA LYS A 6 -3.11 -21.40 -13.40
C LYS A 6 -1.70 -21.05 -13.93
N LEU A 7 -1.56 -19.88 -14.56
CA LEU A 7 -0.27 -19.40 -15.05
C LEU A 7 0.77 -19.28 -13.93
N GLY A 8 0.37 -18.79 -12.76
CA GLY A 8 1.24 -18.66 -11.60
C GLY A 8 1.87 -19.99 -11.18
N ARG A 9 1.06 -21.07 -11.15
CA ARG A 9 1.55 -22.43 -10.84
C ARG A 9 2.40 -23.00 -11.97
N GLU A 10 1.91 -22.94 -13.21
CA GLU A 10 2.62 -23.52 -14.37
C GLU A 10 4.00 -22.88 -14.60
N LEU A 11 4.12 -21.59 -14.35
CA LEU A 11 5.37 -20.84 -14.54
C LEU A 11 6.18 -20.67 -13.25
N GLY A 12 5.73 -21.22 -12.12
CA GLY A 12 6.42 -21.11 -10.84
C GLY A 12 6.58 -19.66 -10.36
N LEU A 13 5.52 -18.84 -10.48
CA LEU A 13 5.59 -17.41 -10.13
C LEU A 13 5.25 -17.14 -8.68
N PHE A 14 4.21 -17.76 -8.16
CA PHE A 14 3.76 -17.62 -6.77
C PHE A 14 3.02 -18.87 -6.32
N ASP A 15 2.91 -19.03 -5.01
CA ASP A 15 2.15 -20.11 -4.40
C ASP A 15 1.52 -19.68 -3.08
N THR A 16 0.74 -20.56 -2.48
CA THR A 16 0.09 -20.40 -1.19
C THR A 16 0.32 -21.65 -0.35
N ASP A 17 0.42 -21.49 0.95
CA ASP A 17 0.58 -22.61 1.89
C ASP A 17 -0.45 -22.49 3.03
N PRO A 18 -1.11 -23.60 3.43
CA PRO A 18 -2.05 -23.58 4.54
C PRO A 18 -1.47 -23.09 5.87
N LEU A 19 -0.17 -23.30 6.12
CA LEU A 19 0.50 -22.83 7.34
C LEU A 19 0.75 -21.32 7.33
N ILE A 20 0.91 -20.72 6.14
CA ILE A 20 0.98 -19.25 5.99
C ILE A 20 -0.41 -18.66 6.10
N GLY A 21 -1.41 -19.29 5.48
CA GLY A 21 -2.81 -18.93 5.58
C GLY A 21 -3.45 -18.46 4.28
N ALA A 22 -4.77 -18.51 4.26
CA ALA A 22 -5.56 -18.11 3.10
C ALA A 22 -5.42 -16.61 2.79
N GLY A 23 -5.24 -16.28 1.51
CA GLY A 23 -5.07 -14.89 1.07
C GLY A 23 -3.70 -14.29 1.38
N LEU A 24 -2.72 -15.13 1.65
CA LEU A 24 -1.33 -14.74 1.92
C LEU A 24 -0.38 -15.45 0.93
N PRO A 25 -0.42 -15.11 -0.36
CA PRO A 25 0.46 -15.69 -1.36
C PRO A 25 1.92 -15.26 -1.13
N PHE A 26 2.84 -16.14 -1.49
CA PHE A 26 4.27 -15.83 -1.52
C PHE A 26 4.85 -15.98 -2.93
N TRP A 27 5.84 -15.16 -3.23
CA TRP A 27 6.47 -15.12 -4.53
C TRP A 27 7.62 -16.13 -4.61
N LEU A 28 7.62 -16.93 -5.67
CA LEU A 28 8.73 -17.79 -6.04
C LEU A 28 9.79 -17.00 -6.82
N PRO A 29 11.01 -17.53 -7.00
CA PRO A 29 12.11 -16.77 -7.62
C PRO A 29 11.75 -16.11 -8.95
N ALA A 30 11.09 -16.83 -9.86
CA ALA A 30 10.70 -16.29 -11.16
C ALA A 30 9.67 -15.16 -11.02
N GLY A 31 8.66 -15.32 -10.15
CA GLY A 31 7.69 -14.28 -9.86
C GLY A 31 8.29 -13.09 -9.13
N ALA A 32 9.22 -13.32 -8.22
CA ALA A 32 9.96 -12.25 -7.54
C ALA A 32 10.77 -11.41 -8.53
N ALA A 33 11.39 -12.02 -9.53
CA ALA A 33 12.12 -11.32 -10.59
C ALA A 33 11.18 -10.42 -11.43
N VAL A 34 10.02 -10.94 -11.84
CA VAL A 34 9.00 -10.16 -12.56
C VAL A 34 8.52 -8.99 -11.71
N ARG A 35 8.20 -9.26 -10.45
CA ARG A 35 7.75 -8.24 -9.51
C ARG A 35 8.81 -7.15 -9.33
N HIS A 36 10.08 -7.53 -9.12
CA HIS A 36 11.19 -6.59 -8.95
C HIS A 36 11.34 -5.67 -10.17
N ALA A 37 11.30 -6.22 -11.38
CA ALA A 37 11.37 -5.43 -12.62
C ALA A 37 10.22 -4.40 -12.72
N LEU A 38 9.00 -4.77 -12.33
CA LEU A 38 7.86 -3.86 -12.29
C LEU A 38 8.02 -2.77 -11.22
N GLU A 39 8.54 -3.13 -10.04
CA GLU A 39 8.80 -2.19 -8.95
C GLU A 39 9.88 -1.16 -9.34
N GLU A 40 10.97 -1.60 -9.99
CA GLU A 40 12.02 -0.71 -10.49
C GLU A 40 11.47 0.25 -11.57
N TYR A 41 10.68 -0.26 -12.50
CA TYR A 41 10.03 0.56 -13.52
C TYR A 41 9.14 1.65 -12.90
N LEU A 42 8.31 1.29 -11.93
CA LEU A 42 7.45 2.25 -11.22
C LEU A 42 8.27 3.30 -10.46
N ARG A 43 9.29 2.89 -9.73
CA ARG A 43 10.18 3.81 -9.01
C ARG A 43 10.85 4.83 -9.94
N GLU A 44 11.27 4.36 -11.11
CA GLU A 44 11.90 5.25 -12.09
C GLU A 44 10.88 6.27 -12.66
N LEU A 45 9.66 5.83 -12.99
CA LEU A 45 8.59 6.72 -13.43
C LEU A 45 8.26 7.78 -12.38
N GLU A 46 8.12 7.36 -11.13
CA GLU A 46 7.82 8.26 -10.02
C GLU A 46 8.94 9.25 -9.76
N ARG A 47 10.19 8.81 -9.79
CA ARG A 47 11.35 9.68 -9.64
C ARG A 47 11.38 10.76 -10.73
N ARG A 48 11.12 10.38 -11.99
CA ARG A 48 11.00 11.34 -13.11
C ARG A 48 9.82 12.30 -12.94
N ALA A 49 8.74 11.86 -12.32
CA ALA A 49 7.58 12.69 -12.02
C ALA A 49 7.75 13.54 -10.74
N GLY A 50 8.93 13.52 -10.10
CA GLY A 50 9.27 14.32 -8.93
C GLY A 50 8.72 13.78 -7.61
N TYR A 51 8.43 12.47 -7.53
CA TYR A 51 8.09 11.82 -6.27
C TYR A 51 9.34 11.50 -5.46
N GLN A 52 9.24 11.70 -4.16
CA GLN A 52 10.22 11.29 -3.16
C GLN A 52 9.77 9.99 -2.53
N HIS A 53 10.61 8.94 -2.63
CA HIS A 53 10.31 7.67 -2.02
C HIS A 53 10.57 7.70 -0.52
N VAL A 54 9.64 7.15 0.22
CA VAL A 54 9.68 7.05 1.67
C VAL A 54 9.43 5.62 2.12
N TYR A 55 9.74 5.34 3.37
CA TYR A 55 9.43 4.08 4.04
C TYR A 55 8.80 4.39 5.40
N SER A 56 7.70 3.73 5.68
CA SER A 56 7.01 3.85 6.96
C SER A 56 6.72 2.47 7.57
N PRO A 57 6.64 2.38 8.90
CA PRO A 57 6.40 1.11 9.57
C PRO A 57 5.01 0.55 9.22
N VAL A 58 4.89 -0.77 9.22
CA VAL A 58 3.61 -1.46 8.95
C VAL A 58 2.64 -1.43 10.13
N LEU A 59 3.15 -1.12 11.33
CA LEU A 59 2.39 -0.97 12.55
C LEU A 59 2.20 0.51 12.89
N GLY A 60 1.03 0.82 13.46
CA GLY A 60 0.76 2.13 14.04
C GLY A 60 -0.15 1.99 15.25
N LYS A 61 -0.12 2.95 16.17
CA LYS A 61 -1.07 2.97 17.29
C LYS A 61 -2.50 3.08 16.76
N ARG A 62 -3.45 2.40 17.40
CA ARG A 62 -4.88 2.47 17.06
C ARG A 62 -5.37 3.91 16.97
N GLU A 63 -4.90 4.77 17.89
CA GLU A 63 -5.22 6.19 17.92
C GLU A 63 -4.97 6.91 16.57
N LEU A 64 -3.89 6.57 15.84
CA LEU A 64 -3.62 7.13 14.53
C LEU A 64 -4.77 6.88 13.54
N TYR A 65 -5.36 5.69 13.60
CA TYR A 65 -6.47 5.31 12.73
C TYR A 65 -7.81 5.87 13.20
N GLU A 66 -7.94 6.15 14.47
CA GLU A 66 -9.09 6.90 15.04
C GLU A 66 -9.05 8.36 14.57
N ILE A 67 -7.92 9.04 14.72
CA ILE A 67 -7.72 10.43 14.28
C ILE A 67 -7.94 10.58 12.76
N SER A 68 -7.47 9.62 11.98
CA SER A 68 -7.58 9.66 10.52
C SER A 68 -8.93 9.17 9.97
N GLY A 69 -9.85 8.73 10.85
CA GLY A 69 -11.16 8.22 10.49
C GLY A 69 -11.19 6.78 9.95
N HIS A 70 -10.03 6.15 9.74
CA HIS A 70 -9.97 4.77 9.22
C HIS A 70 -10.64 3.78 10.18
N TRP A 71 -10.49 3.98 11.48
CA TRP A 71 -11.07 3.11 12.49
C TRP A 71 -12.61 3.12 12.48
N SER A 72 -13.24 4.26 12.26
CA SER A 72 -14.69 4.36 12.20
C SER A 72 -15.30 3.85 10.90
N HIS A 73 -14.56 4.00 9.77
CA HIS A 73 -15.09 3.68 8.44
C HIS A 73 -14.70 2.29 7.93
N TYR A 74 -13.58 1.73 8.40
CA TYR A 74 -13.00 0.51 7.84
C TYR A 74 -12.64 -0.54 8.89
N ARG A 75 -13.16 -0.42 10.11
CA ARG A 75 -12.85 -1.31 11.25
C ARG A 75 -12.99 -2.79 10.91
N ASP A 76 -14.07 -3.16 10.21
CA ASP A 76 -14.33 -4.56 9.86
C ASP A 76 -13.32 -5.15 8.87
N GLY A 77 -12.67 -4.28 8.10
CA GLY A 77 -11.58 -4.64 7.19
C GLY A 77 -10.18 -4.54 7.81
N MET A 78 -10.06 -4.13 9.06
CA MET A 78 -8.77 -4.01 9.74
C MET A 78 -8.48 -5.24 10.61
N TYR A 79 -7.22 -5.64 10.68
CA TYR A 79 -6.80 -6.65 11.65
C TYR A 79 -7.06 -6.19 13.08
N PRO A 80 -7.42 -7.13 13.99
CA PRO A 80 -7.62 -6.79 15.39
C PRO A 80 -6.39 -6.12 15.98
N PRO A 81 -6.57 -5.18 16.92
CA PRO A 81 -5.45 -4.59 17.63
C PRO A 81 -4.65 -5.63 18.41
N MET A 82 -3.35 -5.44 18.44
CA MET A 82 -2.42 -6.20 19.27
C MET A 82 -2.04 -5.34 20.48
N ASP A 83 -1.99 -5.96 21.65
CA ASP A 83 -1.48 -5.30 22.85
C ASP A 83 0.06 -5.33 22.86
N LEU A 84 0.67 -4.18 23.05
CA LEU A 84 2.10 -4.02 23.18
C LEU A 84 2.41 -3.23 24.46
N GLY A 85 2.41 -3.93 25.58
CA GLY A 85 2.71 -3.32 26.88
C GLY A 85 1.69 -2.26 27.33
N GLY A 86 0.40 -2.49 27.06
CA GLY A 86 -0.70 -1.58 27.34
C GLY A 86 -1.02 -0.59 26.23
N GLU A 87 -0.23 -0.57 25.16
CA GLU A 87 -0.55 0.18 23.94
C GLU A 87 -1.17 -0.71 22.88
N GLN A 88 -2.24 -0.27 22.25
CA GLN A 88 -2.85 -0.98 21.14
C GLN A 88 -2.24 -0.56 19.81
N VAL A 89 -1.63 -1.50 19.12
CA VAL A 89 -1.06 -1.32 17.77
C VAL A 89 -1.86 -2.12 16.75
N VAL A 90 -1.91 -1.65 15.51
CA VAL A 90 -2.68 -2.21 14.41
C VAL A 90 -1.82 -2.34 13.18
N LEU A 91 -2.02 -3.42 12.41
CA LEU A 91 -1.49 -3.51 11.05
C LEU A 91 -2.21 -2.49 10.16
N ARG A 92 -1.47 -1.69 9.41
CA ARG A 92 -2.02 -0.61 8.60
C ARG A 92 -2.87 -1.13 7.44
N PRO A 93 -4.12 -0.64 7.27
CA PRO A 93 -4.96 -0.98 6.12
C PRO A 93 -4.63 -0.13 4.88
N SER A 94 -3.94 1.01 5.08
CA SER A 94 -3.53 1.98 4.04
C SER A 94 -2.32 2.80 4.49
N LEU A 95 -1.66 3.47 3.56
CA LEU A 95 -0.49 4.32 3.81
C LEU A 95 -0.85 5.78 4.19
N CYS A 96 -2.07 6.21 3.92
CA CYS A 96 -2.51 7.60 4.09
C CYS A 96 -2.17 8.21 5.45
N PRO A 97 -2.48 7.56 6.60
CA PRO A 97 -2.17 8.14 7.91
C PRO A 97 -0.67 8.31 8.14
N HIS A 98 0.14 7.35 7.70
CA HIS A 98 1.60 7.41 7.84
C HIS A 98 2.20 8.52 6.98
N HIS A 99 1.75 8.68 5.73
CA HIS A 99 2.22 9.76 4.86
C HIS A 99 1.81 11.15 5.40
N ALA A 100 0.66 11.27 6.04
CA ALA A 100 0.27 12.51 6.73
C ALA A 100 1.22 12.85 7.88
N LEU A 101 1.65 11.83 8.67
CA LEU A 101 2.65 12.01 9.71
C LEU A 101 4.04 12.36 9.13
N LEU A 102 4.44 11.73 8.04
CA LEU A 102 5.68 12.07 7.33
C LEU A 102 5.65 13.53 6.84
N TYR A 103 4.52 13.98 6.29
CA TYR A 103 4.36 15.39 5.93
C TYR A 103 4.50 16.30 7.15
N ARG A 104 3.87 15.96 8.27
CA ARG A 104 3.87 16.73 9.52
C ARG A 104 5.23 16.71 10.26
N SER A 105 6.11 15.74 9.99
CA SER A 105 7.36 15.52 10.74
C SER A 105 8.34 16.70 10.70
N ARG A 106 8.15 17.62 9.77
CA ARG A 106 8.97 18.84 9.61
C ARG A 106 8.08 20.05 9.39
N GLY A 107 8.52 21.21 9.90
CA GLY A 107 7.97 22.49 9.47
C GLY A 107 8.21 22.68 7.98
N ARG A 108 7.16 23.07 7.23
CA ARG A 108 7.24 23.23 5.77
C ARG A 108 6.72 24.60 5.35
N SER A 109 7.37 25.16 4.35
CA SER A 109 6.87 26.35 3.66
C SER A 109 5.86 25.95 2.59
N TYR A 110 4.82 26.76 2.36
CA TYR A 110 3.91 26.59 1.23
C TYR A 110 4.63 26.61 -0.13
N ARG A 111 5.83 27.19 -0.18
CA ARG A 111 6.69 27.21 -1.39
C ARG A 111 7.29 25.86 -1.75
N GLU A 112 7.30 24.92 -0.82
CA GLU A 112 7.75 23.54 -1.04
C GLU A 112 6.67 22.66 -1.69
N LEU A 113 5.46 23.19 -1.83
CA LEU A 113 4.34 22.48 -2.42
C LEU A 113 4.33 22.65 -3.96
N PRO A 114 3.93 21.63 -4.71
CA PRO A 114 3.42 20.34 -4.24
C PRO A 114 4.53 19.40 -3.79
N LEU A 115 4.37 18.77 -2.62
CA LEU A 115 5.22 17.67 -2.17
C LEU A 115 4.59 16.35 -2.61
N ARG A 116 5.37 15.50 -3.28
CA ARG A 116 4.93 14.18 -3.75
C ARG A 116 5.70 13.11 -3.02
N LEU A 117 4.99 12.27 -2.26
CA LEU A 117 5.56 11.12 -1.55
C LEU A 117 5.03 9.83 -2.17
N ALA A 118 5.90 8.85 -2.36
CA ALA A 118 5.54 7.51 -2.84
C ALA A 118 6.18 6.43 -1.96
N GLU A 119 5.47 5.33 -1.79
CA GLU A 119 5.94 4.16 -1.05
C GLU A 119 5.44 2.87 -1.68
N LEU A 120 6.35 1.94 -1.93
CA LEU A 120 5.98 0.53 -2.13
C LEU A 120 5.82 -0.10 -0.75
N GLY A 121 4.61 -0.03 -0.21
CA GLY A 121 4.34 -0.33 1.18
C GLY A 121 3.38 -1.48 1.40
N GLY A 122 3.64 -2.28 2.43
CA GLY A 122 2.75 -3.35 2.88
C GLY A 122 1.46 -2.78 3.47
N GLN A 123 0.32 -3.32 3.05
CA GLN A 123 -1.00 -3.02 3.59
C GLN A 123 -1.71 -4.34 3.92
N TYR A 124 -2.57 -4.32 4.94
CA TYR A 124 -3.14 -5.53 5.52
C TYR A 124 -4.64 -5.37 5.76
N ARG A 125 -5.43 -6.32 5.26
CA ARG A 125 -6.90 -6.28 5.37
C ARG A 125 -7.46 -7.65 5.69
N THR A 126 -8.43 -7.73 6.61
CA THR A 126 -9.12 -8.96 7.02
C THR A 126 -10.18 -9.35 5.99
N GLU A 127 -9.79 -9.59 4.75
CA GLU A 127 -10.73 -10.00 3.71
C GLU A 127 -11.44 -11.31 4.08
N LEU A 128 -12.74 -11.39 3.82
CA LEU A 128 -13.53 -12.60 4.02
C LEU A 128 -13.01 -13.73 3.11
N SER A 129 -13.00 -14.95 3.63
CA SER A 129 -12.44 -16.10 2.88
C SER A 129 -13.13 -16.33 1.54
N GLY A 130 -14.44 -16.07 1.44
CA GLY A 130 -15.22 -16.26 0.20
C GLY A 130 -14.93 -15.27 -0.91
N VAL A 131 -14.18 -14.17 -0.64
CA VAL A 131 -13.84 -13.16 -1.64
C VAL A 131 -12.38 -13.18 -2.06
N LEU A 132 -11.57 -14.06 -1.47
CA LEU A 132 -10.15 -14.19 -1.81
C LEU A 132 -9.97 -14.73 -3.24
N GLY A 133 -9.02 -14.17 -3.98
CA GLY A 133 -8.84 -14.54 -5.38
C GLY A 133 -7.39 -14.43 -5.87
N GLY A 134 -6.57 -15.46 -5.64
CA GLY A 134 -5.19 -15.52 -6.12
C GLY A 134 -4.38 -14.28 -5.70
N LEU A 135 -3.91 -13.49 -6.66
CA LEU A 135 -3.22 -12.21 -6.41
C LEU A 135 -4.15 -11.00 -6.49
N THR A 136 -5.40 -11.16 -6.93
CA THR A 136 -6.31 -10.03 -7.17
C THR A 136 -7.01 -9.55 -5.90
N ARG A 137 -7.20 -10.42 -4.92
CA ARG A 137 -7.74 -10.06 -3.62
C ARG A 137 -7.08 -10.88 -2.51
N VAL A 138 -6.28 -10.21 -1.72
CA VAL A 138 -5.37 -10.80 -0.73
C VAL A 138 -5.48 -10.08 0.62
N ARG A 139 -4.99 -10.72 1.68
CA ARG A 139 -4.99 -10.18 3.05
C ARG A 139 -3.74 -9.38 3.39
N ALA A 140 -2.65 -9.62 2.68
CA ALA A 140 -1.42 -8.85 2.76
C ALA A 140 -0.97 -8.51 1.35
N MET A 141 -0.75 -7.23 1.08
CA MET A 141 -0.39 -6.73 -0.24
C MET A 141 0.71 -5.70 -0.14
N GLN A 142 1.57 -5.67 -1.14
CA GLN A 142 2.49 -4.56 -1.36
C GLN A 142 1.89 -3.69 -2.44
N LEU A 143 1.49 -2.49 -2.07
CA LEU A 143 0.94 -1.53 -3.02
C LEU A 143 1.93 -0.41 -3.29
N ASN A 144 1.96 0.04 -4.53
CA ASN A 144 2.56 1.30 -4.87
C ASN A 144 1.53 2.41 -4.61
N ASP A 145 1.72 3.13 -3.51
CA ASP A 145 0.80 4.17 -3.08
C ASP A 145 1.52 5.52 -2.98
N ALA A 146 0.85 6.58 -3.38
CA ALA A 146 1.43 7.91 -3.44
C ALA A 146 0.45 8.99 -2.97
N HIS A 147 0.99 9.99 -2.28
CA HIS A 147 0.24 11.15 -1.79
C HIS A 147 0.87 12.46 -2.26
N ILE A 148 0.03 13.35 -2.77
CA ILE A 148 0.42 14.68 -3.20
C ILE A 148 -0.17 15.70 -2.24
N PHE A 149 0.69 16.37 -1.50
CA PHE A 149 0.33 17.49 -0.65
C PHE A 149 0.45 18.77 -1.47
N CYS A 150 -0.65 19.49 -1.65
CA CYS A 150 -0.70 20.67 -2.50
C CYS A 150 -1.66 21.73 -1.96
N THR A 151 -1.51 22.95 -2.42
CA THR A 151 -2.49 24.01 -2.15
C THR A 151 -3.81 23.75 -2.91
N PRO A 152 -4.95 24.25 -2.44
CA PRO A 152 -6.24 24.05 -3.10
C PRO A 152 -6.23 24.42 -4.59
N GLY A 153 -5.58 25.51 -4.96
CA GLY A 153 -5.48 25.97 -6.36
C GLY A 153 -4.57 25.13 -7.25
N ALA A 154 -3.68 24.31 -6.67
CA ALA A 154 -2.78 23.43 -7.43
C ALA A 154 -3.39 22.06 -7.78
N ARG A 155 -4.60 21.72 -7.28
CA ARG A 155 -5.26 20.42 -7.50
C ARG A 155 -5.42 20.06 -8.98
N HIS A 156 -5.68 21.04 -9.83
CA HIS A 156 -5.86 20.82 -11.27
C HIS A 156 -4.56 20.56 -12.01
N ARG A 157 -3.44 21.15 -11.57
CA ARG A 157 -2.13 20.98 -12.21
C ARG A 157 -1.47 19.65 -11.86
N THR A 158 -1.89 19.02 -10.77
CA THR A 158 -1.36 17.72 -10.30
C THR A 158 -2.10 16.51 -10.90
N ARG A 159 -3.14 16.74 -11.73
CA ARG A 159 -3.94 15.66 -12.36
C ARG A 159 -3.15 14.73 -13.27
N VAL A 160 -2.02 15.17 -13.83
CA VAL A 160 -1.18 14.31 -14.68
C VAL A 160 -0.62 13.10 -13.92
N ALA A 161 -0.39 13.23 -12.62
CA ALA A 161 0.06 12.12 -11.78
C ALA A 161 -1.04 11.06 -11.50
N ARG A 162 -2.30 11.37 -11.75
CA ARG A 162 -3.43 10.41 -11.61
C ARG A 162 -3.46 9.33 -12.68
N GLN A 163 -2.75 9.48 -13.79
CA GLN A 163 -2.75 8.49 -14.87
C GLN A 163 -1.79 7.32 -14.60
N ILE A 164 -0.79 7.49 -13.75
CA ILE A 164 0.15 6.42 -13.39
C ILE A 164 -0.47 5.44 -12.37
N GLY A 165 -1.43 5.90 -11.57
CA GLY A 165 -2.07 5.11 -10.51
C GLY A 165 -3.36 4.38 -10.88
N ARG A 166 -3.78 4.38 -12.15
CA ARG A 166 -4.92 3.58 -12.63
C ARG A 166 -4.47 2.34 -13.38
N ALA A 167 -3.69 1.50 -12.73
CA ALA A 167 -3.81 0.09 -12.98
C ALA A 167 -5.06 -0.36 -12.20
N HIS A 168 -6.17 -0.51 -12.88
CA HIS A 168 -7.37 -1.07 -12.29
C HIS A 168 -7.06 -2.50 -11.84
N VAL A 169 -7.13 -2.69 -10.53
CA VAL A 169 -7.37 -3.99 -9.93
C VAL A 169 -8.87 -4.24 -9.95
#